data_2ce31b1efd0f262aeb3714e633874d44
#
_entry.id   2ce31b1efd0f262aeb3714e633874d44
#
_cell.length_a   1.000
_cell.length_b   1.000
_cell.length_c   1.000
_cell.angle_alpha   90.00
_cell.angle_beta   90.00
_cell.angle_gamma   90.00
#
_symmetry.space_group_name_H-M   'P 1'
#
loop_
_entity.id
_entity.type
_entity.pdbx_description
1 polymer ?
#
loop_
_entity_poly.entity_id
_entity_poly.type
_entity_poly.pdbx_seq_one_letter_code
_entity_poly.pdbx_strand_id
1 'polypeptide(L)'
;MTIKIGDPLPDATFRLITGDGPRPVTTGEFFKGKKVVLFGLPGAFTPTCHKNHLPGFLAREAEIKAKGVDVIAMTSVNDPHVLSAWAKASGSEGKISFLSDGNADFAKATGLEFDASAGGMGIRSKRYSMLVEDGVVKSLNIEDSPGKAEVSSADHLLAQL
;
A
#
# COMPACT_ATOMS: atom_id res chain seq x y z
N MET A 1 8.75 9.43 -14.05
CA MET A 1 9.81 9.47 -13.01
C MET A 1 9.30 8.81 -11.75
N THR A 2 10.17 8.08 -11.07
CA THR A 2 9.81 7.45 -9.80
C THR A 2 9.80 8.48 -8.67
N ILE A 3 8.77 8.42 -7.84
CA ILE A 3 8.69 9.25 -6.63
C ILE A 3 9.88 8.98 -5.71
N LYS A 4 10.29 9.97 -4.93
CA LYS A 4 11.42 9.86 -4.01
C LYS A 4 11.12 10.55 -2.69
N ILE A 5 11.98 10.33 -1.71
CA ILE A 5 11.90 10.98 -0.39
C ILE A 5 11.91 12.49 -0.58
N GLY A 6 10.99 13.17 0.09
CA GLY A 6 10.81 14.62 0.01
C GLY A 6 9.75 15.06 -0.99
N ASP A 7 9.32 14.17 -1.89
CA ASP A 7 8.28 14.52 -2.86
C ASP A 7 6.89 14.49 -2.21
N PRO A 8 5.99 15.39 -2.63
CA PRO A 8 4.58 15.25 -2.30
C PRO A 8 3.98 14.10 -3.11
N LEU A 9 2.97 13.43 -2.54
CA LEU A 9 2.22 12.43 -3.28
C LEU A 9 1.45 13.10 -4.44
N PRO A 10 1.43 12.48 -5.63
CA PRO A 10 0.65 13.01 -6.74
C PRO A 10 -0.85 12.86 -6.49
N ASP A 11 -1.63 13.69 -7.18
CA ASP A 11 -3.09 13.57 -7.13
C ASP A 11 -3.51 12.27 -7.83
N ALA A 12 -4.27 11.48 -7.11
CA ALA A 12 -4.87 10.26 -7.63
C ALA A 12 -6.12 9.96 -6.80
N THR A 13 -7.00 9.13 -7.35
CA THR A 13 -8.22 8.73 -6.65
C THR A 13 -8.19 7.21 -6.46
N PHE A 14 -8.30 6.81 -5.21
CA PHE A 14 -8.46 5.41 -4.83
C PHE A 14 -9.93 5.09 -4.57
N ARG A 15 -10.25 3.80 -4.44
CA ARG A 15 -11.47 3.34 -3.81
C ARG A 15 -11.10 2.75 -2.45
N LEU A 16 -11.53 3.43 -1.39
CA LEU A 16 -11.30 2.97 -0.02
C LEU A 16 -12.35 1.91 0.33
N ILE A 17 -11.87 0.78 0.84
CA ILE A 17 -12.76 -0.31 1.26
C ILE A 17 -13.31 0.04 2.65
N THR A 18 -14.64 0.09 2.77
CA THR A 18 -15.32 0.37 4.04
C THR A 18 -16.35 -0.72 4.32
N GLY A 19 -16.90 -0.73 5.55
CA GLY A 19 -17.98 -1.65 5.91
C GLY A 19 -19.26 -1.46 5.08
N ASP A 20 -19.43 -0.25 4.52
CA ASP A 20 -20.60 0.08 3.67
C ASP A 20 -20.27 -0.04 2.18
N GLY A 21 -19.16 -0.64 1.82
CA GLY A 21 -18.69 -0.79 0.46
C GLY A 21 -17.56 0.18 0.09
N PRO A 22 -17.08 0.10 -1.16
CA PRO A 22 -16.01 1.00 -1.59
C PRO A 22 -16.52 2.43 -1.78
N ARG A 23 -15.68 3.41 -1.43
CA ARG A 23 -15.97 4.82 -1.72
C ARG A 23 -14.73 5.52 -2.28
N PRO A 24 -14.91 6.51 -3.18
CA PRO A 24 -13.77 7.25 -3.71
C PRO A 24 -13.11 8.11 -2.63
N VAL A 25 -11.79 8.17 -2.66
CA VAL A 25 -10.98 9.05 -1.81
C VAL A 25 -9.77 9.51 -2.60
N THR A 26 -9.48 10.80 -2.56
CA THR A 26 -8.27 11.33 -3.22
C THR A 26 -7.06 11.17 -2.29
N THR A 27 -5.86 11.26 -2.87
CA THR A 27 -4.62 11.28 -2.08
C THR A 27 -4.65 12.42 -1.08
N GLY A 28 -5.09 13.61 -1.50
CA GLY A 28 -5.19 14.76 -0.60
C GLY A 28 -6.11 14.52 0.59
N GLU A 29 -7.28 13.95 0.36
CA GLU A 29 -8.24 13.65 1.43
C GLU A 29 -7.73 12.59 2.40
N PHE A 30 -7.07 11.57 1.88
CA PHE A 30 -6.64 10.43 2.72
C PHE A 30 -5.40 10.75 3.56
N PHE A 31 -4.41 11.44 2.97
CA PHE A 31 -3.10 11.62 3.60
C PHE A 31 -2.93 12.93 4.36
N LYS A 32 -3.77 13.94 4.10
CA LYS A 32 -3.61 15.26 4.69
C LYS A 32 -3.65 15.24 6.22
N GLY A 33 -2.65 15.86 6.85
CA GLY A 33 -2.58 15.99 8.29
C GLY A 33 -2.33 14.71 9.06
N LYS A 34 -1.96 13.63 8.37
CA LYS A 34 -1.76 12.32 8.99
C LYS A 34 -0.38 11.77 8.75
N LYS A 35 0.08 10.95 9.70
CA LYS A 35 1.27 10.12 9.56
C LYS A 35 0.80 8.73 9.14
N VAL A 36 1.08 8.36 7.90
CA VAL A 36 0.59 7.14 7.27
C VAL A 36 1.75 6.24 6.87
N VAL A 37 1.66 4.98 7.22
CA VAL A 37 2.50 3.93 6.64
C VAL A 37 1.71 3.33 5.49
N LEU A 38 2.25 3.47 4.27
CA LEU A 38 1.65 2.91 3.06
C LEU A 38 2.55 1.82 2.50
N PHE A 39 1.99 0.66 2.22
CA PHE A 39 2.71 -0.36 1.46
C PHE A 39 1.91 -0.74 0.22
N GLY A 40 2.65 -0.94 -0.87
CA GLY A 40 2.09 -1.37 -2.15
C GLY A 40 2.58 -2.77 -2.48
N LEU A 41 1.79 -3.49 -3.24
CA LEU A 41 2.11 -4.86 -3.60
C LEU A 41 1.45 -5.24 -4.94
N PRO A 42 2.00 -6.27 -5.62
CA PRO A 42 1.53 -6.66 -6.95
C PRO A 42 0.10 -7.17 -7.04
N GLY A 43 -0.42 -7.80 -6.00
CA GLY A 43 -1.80 -8.25 -6.08
C GLY A 43 -2.30 -9.04 -4.88
N ALA A 44 -3.59 -8.88 -4.60
CA ALA A 44 -4.32 -9.64 -3.60
C ALA A 44 -4.21 -11.13 -3.88
N PHE A 45 -4.09 -11.93 -2.82
CA PHE A 45 -4.02 -13.39 -2.86
C PHE A 45 -2.80 -13.97 -3.60
N THR A 46 -1.90 -13.14 -4.12
CA THR A 46 -0.67 -13.65 -4.73
C THR A 46 0.29 -14.14 -3.63
N PRO A 47 1.21 -15.09 -3.94
CA PRO A 47 1.93 -15.80 -2.88
C PRO A 47 2.65 -14.94 -1.84
N THR A 48 3.56 -14.06 -2.27
CA THR A 48 4.33 -13.22 -1.34
C THR A 48 3.44 -12.19 -0.64
N CYS A 49 2.48 -11.62 -1.35
CA CYS A 49 1.56 -10.63 -0.81
C CYS A 49 0.68 -11.23 0.29
N HIS A 50 0.14 -12.41 0.03
CA HIS A 50 -0.81 -13.08 0.93
C HIS A 50 -0.13 -13.77 2.11
N LYS A 51 1.05 -14.37 1.88
CA LYS A 51 1.72 -15.20 2.90
C LYS A 51 2.77 -14.45 3.73
N ASN A 52 3.26 -13.31 3.23
CA ASN A 52 4.41 -12.62 3.84
C ASN A 52 4.15 -11.13 4.06
N HIS A 53 3.96 -10.34 2.99
CA HIS A 53 3.95 -8.89 3.08
C HIS A 53 2.80 -8.37 3.96
N LEU A 54 1.57 -8.73 3.63
CA LEU A 54 0.40 -8.30 4.41
C LEU A 54 0.40 -8.88 5.83
N PRO A 55 0.64 -10.18 6.06
CA PRO A 55 0.70 -10.71 7.41
C PRO A 55 1.77 -10.04 8.28
N GLY A 56 2.89 -9.65 7.68
CA GLY A 56 3.95 -8.93 8.39
C GLY A 56 3.46 -7.60 8.97
N PHE A 57 2.74 -6.82 8.19
CA PHE A 57 2.16 -5.56 8.66
C PHE A 57 1.04 -5.77 9.67
N LEU A 58 0.23 -6.81 9.52
CA LEU A 58 -0.79 -7.16 10.51
C LEU A 58 -0.16 -7.53 11.86
N ALA A 59 0.91 -8.31 11.85
CA ALA A 59 1.60 -8.72 13.07
C ALA A 59 2.24 -7.55 13.82
N ARG A 60 2.65 -6.51 13.10
CA ARG A 60 3.32 -5.33 13.66
C ARG A 60 2.41 -4.10 13.78
N GLU A 61 1.13 -4.23 13.53
CA GLU A 61 0.18 -3.12 13.49
C GLU A 61 0.22 -2.28 14.78
N ALA A 62 0.14 -2.93 15.92
CA ALA A 62 0.16 -2.24 17.21
C ALA A 62 1.49 -1.53 17.49
N GLU A 63 2.62 -2.16 17.13
CA GLU A 63 3.95 -1.58 17.31
C GLU A 63 4.17 -0.36 16.43
N ILE A 64 3.70 -0.43 15.18
CA ILE A 64 3.80 0.68 14.22
C ILE A 64 2.98 1.86 14.74
N LYS A 65 1.74 1.63 15.15
CA LYS A 65 0.87 2.69 15.67
C LYS A 65 1.41 3.30 16.97
N ALA A 66 2.07 2.49 17.82
CA ALA A 66 2.70 2.98 19.03
C ALA A 66 3.83 3.98 18.77
N LYS A 67 4.38 4.01 17.55
CA LYS A 67 5.38 4.98 17.11
C LYS A 67 4.79 6.30 16.59
N GLY A 68 3.50 6.51 16.74
CA GLY A 68 2.82 7.74 16.34
C GLY A 68 2.22 7.70 14.93
N VAL A 69 2.14 6.54 14.31
CA VAL A 69 1.50 6.37 13.01
C VAL A 69 -0.02 6.36 13.19
N ASP A 70 -0.71 7.23 12.46
CA ASP A 70 -2.17 7.36 12.54
C ASP A 70 -2.89 6.24 11.78
N VAL A 71 -2.36 5.86 10.62
CA VAL A 71 -3.00 4.89 9.72
C VAL A 71 -1.95 4.01 9.07
N ILE A 72 -2.25 2.72 8.96
CA ILE A 72 -1.53 1.79 8.10
C ILE A 72 -2.44 1.50 6.91
N ALA A 73 -1.95 1.73 5.70
CA ALA A 73 -2.71 1.55 4.47
C ALA A 73 -1.97 0.65 3.49
N MET A 74 -2.74 -0.07 2.69
CA MET A 74 -2.23 -0.92 1.62
C MET A 74 -2.87 -0.50 0.30
N THR A 75 -2.09 -0.54 -0.77
CA THR A 75 -2.62 -0.33 -2.12
C THR A 75 -2.13 -1.39 -3.09
N SER A 76 -2.95 -1.69 -4.07
CA SER A 76 -2.61 -2.59 -5.16
C SER A 76 -3.48 -2.28 -6.39
N VAL A 77 -3.03 -2.74 -7.55
CA VAL A 77 -3.81 -2.64 -8.79
C VAL A 77 -4.78 -3.84 -8.83
N ASN A 78 -5.76 -3.78 -7.95
CA ASN A 78 -6.88 -4.71 -7.89
C ASN A 78 -8.16 -3.89 -7.76
N ASP A 79 -9.25 -4.42 -8.28
CA ASP A 79 -10.53 -3.75 -8.11
C ASP A 79 -10.99 -3.79 -6.64
N PRO A 80 -11.93 -2.90 -6.25
CA PRO A 80 -12.34 -2.80 -4.85
C PRO A 80 -13.04 -4.06 -4.32
N HIS A 81 -13.69 -4.84 -5.17
CA HIS A 81 -14.39 -6.05 -4.74
C HIS A 81 -13.42 -7.15 -4.36
N VAL A 82 -12.35 -7.32 -5.15
CA VAL A 82 -11.27 -8.26 -4.83
C VAL A 82 -10.59 -7.85 -3.53
N LEU A 83 -10.31 -6.57 -3.34
CA LEU A 83 -9.67 -6.09 -2.11
C LEU A 83 -10.58 -6.24 -0.90
N SER A 84 -11.88 -6.04 -1.06
CA SER A 84 -12.84 -6.29 0.03
C SER A 84 -12.81 -7.74 0.49
N ALA A 85 -12.79 -8.68 -0.46
CA ALA A 85 -12.69 -10.10 -0.15
C ALA A 85 -11.36 -10.43 0.54
N TRP A 86 -10.27 -9.82 0.08
CA TRP A 86 -8.94 -10.06 0.68
C TRP A 86 -8.83 -9.50 2.09
N ALA A 87 -9.40 -8.32 2.35
CA ALA A 87 -9.44 -7.74 3.68
C ALA A 87 -10.13 -8.68 4.67
N LYS A 88 -11.24 -9.29 4.25
CA LYS A 88 -11.97 -10.27 5.08
C LYS A 88 -11.16 -11.55 5.28
N ALA A 89 -10.65 -12.13 4.19
CA ALA A 89 -9.91 -13.39 4.22
C ALA A 89 -8.61 -13.30 5.03
N SER A 90 -7.97 -12.12 5.05
CA SER A 90 -6.70 -11.90 5.76
C SER A 90 -6.88 -11.42 7.21
N GLY A 91 -8.11 -11.12 7.62
CA GLY A 91 -8.36 -10.56 8.95
C GLY A 91 -7.88 -9.12 9.10
N SER A 92 -7.79 -8.38 8.01
CA SER A 92 -7.24 -7.01 7.99
C SER A 92 -8.28 -5.93 8.26
N GLU A 93 -9.57 -6.26 8.23
CA GLU A 93 -10.63 -5.28 8.43
C GLU A 93 -10.46 -4.55 9.77
N GLY A 94 -10.56 -3.23 9.73
CA GLY A 94 -10.42 -2.40 10.92
C GLY A 94 -8.98 -2.18 11.41
N LYS A 95 -8.00 -2.82 10.79
CA LYS A 95 -6.58 -2.70 11.18
C LYS A 95 -5.74 -2.03 10.11
N ILE A 96 -5.96 -2.39 8.85
CA ILE A 96 -5.25 -1.83 7.69
C ILE A 96 -6.30 -1.28 6.73
N SER A 97 -6.11 -0.04 6.28
CA SER A 97 -6.98 0.58 5.29
C SER A 97 -6.57 0.09 3.89
N PHE A 98 -7.51 -0.50 3.17
CA PHE A 98 -7.27 -0.99 1.82
C PHE A 98 -7.70 0.07 0.81
N LEU A 99 -6.74 0.51 -0.02
CA LEU A 99 -6.93 1.51 -1.05
C LEU A 99 -6.81 0.83 -2.42
N SER A 100 -7.93 0.67 -3.11
CA SER A 100 -7.92 0.10 -4.46
C SER A 100 -7.39 1.11 -5.47
N ASP A 101 -6.33 0.74 -6.18
CA ASP A 101 -5.79 1.46 -7.32
C ASP A 101 -6.10 0.67 -8.61
N GLY A 102 -7.37 0.31 -8.77
CA GLY A 102 -7.81 -0.61 -9.83
C GLY A 102 -7.46 -0.17 -11.25
N ASN A 103 -7.38 1.13 -11.49
CA ASN A 103 -6.99 1.68 -12.79
C ASN A 103 -5.48 1.96 -12.90
N ALA A 104 -4.70 1.63 -11.87
CA ALA A 104 -3.26 1.90 -11.80
C ALA A 104 -2.90 3.40 -11.84
N ASP A 105 -3.82 4.28 -11.50
CA ASP A 105 -3.59 5.73 -11.56
C ASP A 105 -2.47 6.16 -10.61
N PHE A 106 -2.51 5.69 -9.38
CA PHE A 106 -1.48 6.01 -8.39
C PHE A 106 -0.15 5.35 -8.74
N ALA A 107 -0.18 4.08 -9.15
CA ALA A 107 1.04 3.36 -9.54
C ALA A 107 1.74 4.07 -10.70
N LYS A 108 1.00 4.51 -11.70
CA LYS A 108 1.56 5.25 -12.85
C LYS A 108 2.06 6.64 -12.45
N ALA A 109 1.28 7.38 -11.66
CA ALA A 109 1.64 8.74 -11.26
C ALA A 109 2.89 8.77 -10.38
N THR A 110 3.12 7.74 -9.57
CA THR A 110 4.31 7.62 -8.71
C THR A 110 5.51 6.98 -9.39
N GLY A 111 5.31 6.38 -10.56
CA GLY A 111 6.35 5.59 -11.24
C GLY A 111 6.62 4.24 -10.56
N LEU A 112 5.69 3.78 -9.72
CA LEU A 112 5.80 2.51 -8.99
C LEU A 112 5.01 1.40 -9.67
N GLU A 113 4.76 1.53 -10.96
CA GLU A 113 4.14 0.48 -11.77
C GLU A 113 5.18 -0.48 -12.34
N PHE A 114 4.76 -1.69 -12.65
CA PHE A 114 5.56 -2.61 -13.45
C PHE A 114 4.65 -3.47 -14.32
N ASP A 115 5.22 -3.95 -15.43
CA ASP A 115 4.48 -4.80 -16.36
C ASP A 115 4.61 -6.26 -15.95
N ALA A 116 3.53 -6.82 -15.44
CA ALA A 116 3.44 -8.22 -15.03
C ALA A 116 2.73 -9.09 -16.09
N SER A 117 2.70 -8.63 -17.35
CA SER A 117 2.02 -9.33 -18.44
C SER A 117 2.58 -10.72 -18.69
N ALA A 118 3.88 -10.93 -18.46
CA ALA A 118 4.49 -12.26 -18.58
C ALA A 118 3.84 -13.31 -17.66
N GLY A 119 3.33 -12.88 -16.50
CA GLY A 119 2.58 -13.73 -15.58
C GLY A 119 1.08 -13.67 -15.76
N GLY A 120 0.60 -13.02 -16.81
CA GLY A 120 -0.83 -12.86 -17.06
C GLY A 120 -1.52 -11.84 -16.17
N MET A 121 -0.77 -10.92 -15.55
CA MET A 121 -1.31 -9.99 -14.56
C MET A 121 -1.43 -8.54 -15.06
N GLY A 122 -0.90 -8.23 -16.23
CA GLY A 122 -0.95 -6.86 -16.77
C GLY A 122 -0.10 -5.89 -15.97
N ILE A 123 -0.52 -4.63 -15.94
CA ILE A 123 0.18 -3.60 -15.16
C ILE A 123 -0.19 -3.72 -13.69
N ARG A 124 0.83 -3.78 -12.84
CA ARG A 124 0.67 -3.91 -11.38
C ARG A 124 1.56 -2.91 -10.65
N SER A 125 1.33 -2.79 -9.34
CA SER A 125 2.19 -2.01 -8.46
C SER A 125 3.45 -2.78 -8.13
N LYS A 126 4.58 -2.09 -8.09
CA LYS A 126 5.78 -2.62 -7.47
C LYS A 126 5.51 -2.89 -5.99
N ARG A 127 6.35 -3.72 -5.38
CA ARG A 127 6.31 -3.96 -3.93
C ARG A 127 7.17 -2.92 -3.23
N TYR A 128 6.56 -2.20 -2.29
CA TYR A 128 7.27 -1.14 -1.56
C TYR A 128 6.60 -0.89 -0.21
N SER A 129 7.31 -0.15 0.64
CA SER A 129 6.73 0.50 1.81
C SER A 129 7.20 1.95 1.85
N MET A 130 6.40 2.83 2.42
CA MET A 130 6.77 4.22 2.62
C MET A 130 6.12 4.78 3.86
N LEU A 131 6.79 5.77 4.46
CA LEU A 131 6.21 6.62 5.49
C LEU A 131 5.84 7.94 4.83
N VAL A 132 4.61 8.39 5.05
CA VAL A 132 4.09 9.64 4.49
C VAL A 132 3.60 10.50 5.64
N GLU A 133 4.07 11.74 5.73
CA GLU A 133 3.60 12.71 6.71
C GLU A 133 2.98 13.89 5.98
N ASP A 134 1.70 14.14 6.23
CA ASP A 134 0.94 15.22 5.61
C ASP A 134 1.14 15.27 4.08
N GLY A 135 1.04 14.11 3.44
CA GLY A 135 1.15 13.98 1.99
C GLY A 135 2.57 14.01 1.43
N VAL A 136 3.60 14.08 2.25
CA VAL A 136 5.00 14.12 1.81
C VAL A 136 5.72 12.82 2.19
N VAL A 137 6.45 12.24 1.24
CA VAL A 137 7.18 10.99 1.45
C VAL A 137 8.39 11.23 2.35
N LYS A 138 8.46 10.52 3.47
CA LYS A 138 9.54 10.64 4.46
C LYS A 138 10.51 9.47 4.43
N SER A 139 10.03 8.27 4.07
CA SER A 139 10.89 7.13 3.77
C SER A 139 10.27 6.32 2.65
N LEU A 140 11.11 5.61 1.89
CA LEU A 140 10.66 4.86 0.72
C LEU A 140 11.59 3.66 0.55
N ASN A 141 11.00 2.47 0.53
CA ASN A 141 11.72 1.21 0.39
C ASN A 141 11.09 0.41 -0.75
N ILE A 142 11.77 0.33 -1.88
CA ILE A 142 11.27 -0.35 -3.07
C ILE A 142 12.03 -1.67 -3.23
N GLU A 143 11.29 -2.79 -3.35
CA GLU A 143 11.91 -4.08 -3.65
C GLU A 143 12.45 -4.07 -5.08
N ASP A 144 13.55 -4.74 -5.29
CA ASP A 144 14.14 -4.93 -6.61
C ASP A 144 13.49 -6.10 -7.38
N SER A 145 12.67 -6.90 -6.71
CA SER A 145 11.97 -8.04 -7.29
C SER A 145 10.58 -8.19 -6.66
N PRO A 146 9.53 -8.47 -7.46
CA PRO A 146 8.17 -8.60 -6.92
C PRO A 146 7.99 -9.81 -5.99
N GLY A 147 8.87 -10.79 -6.06
CA GLY A 147 8.82 -11.98 -5.20
C GLY A 147 9.44 -11.80 -3.82
N LYS A 148 10.07 -10.66 -3.56
CA LYS A 148 10.72 -10.37 -2.28
C LYS A 148 9.92 -9.40 -1.43
N ALA A 149 9.93 -9.59 -0.11
CA ALA A 149 9.35 -8.67 0.87
C ALA A 149 10.36 -8.50 2.01
N GLU A 150 11.52 -7.92 1.69
CA GLU A 150 12.63 -7.70 2.61
C GLU A 150 12.73 -6.23 3.01
N VAL A 151 13.18 -5.36 2.08
CA VAL A 151 13.32 -3.93 2.36
C VAL A 151 11.96 -3.23 2.50
N SER A 152 10.90 -3.80 1.96
CA SER A 152 9.53 -3.29 2.07
C SER A 152 8.75 -3.90 3.24
N SER A 153 9.39 -4.74 4.04
CA SER A 153 8.74 -5.43 5.15
C SER A 153 8.34 -4.49 6.29
N ALA A 154 7.41 -4.94 7.12
CA ALA A 154 7.01 -4.23 8.32
C ALA A 154 8.18 -4.05 9.28
N ASP A 155 9.03 -5.07 9.44
CA ASP A 155 10.19 -4.99 10.31
C ASP A 155 11.18 -3.92 9.86
N HIS A 156 11.44 -3.83 8.55
CA HIS A 156 12.33 -2.83 8.00
C HIS A 156 11.76 -1.41 8.19
N LEU A 157 10.48 -1.23 7.91
CA LEU A 157 9.82 0.06 8.10
C LEU A 157 9.79 0.46 9.58
N LEU A 158 9.48 -0.46 10.47
CA LEU A 158 9.41 -0.20 11.90
C LEU A 158 10.74 0.32 12.44
N ALA A 159 11.86 -0.19 11.92
CA ALA A 159 13.20 0.30 12.28
C ALA A 159 13.47 1.73 11.82
N GLN A 160 12.68 2.26 10.89
CA GLN A 160 12.80 3.64 10.38
C GLN A 160 11.91 4.64 11.12
N LEU A 161 11.06 4.17 12.02
CA LEU A 161 10.13 5.03 12.76
C LEU A 161 10.74 5.64 14.02
#